data_7e42293f020afbaa60d186fb693003c1
#
_entry.id   7e42293f020afbaa60d186fb693003c1
#
_cell.length_a   1.000
_cell.length_b   1.000
_cell.length_c   1.000
_cell.angle_alpha   90.00
_cell.angle_beta   90.00
_cell.angle_gamma   90.00
#
_symmetry.space_group_name_H-M   'P 1'
#
loop_
_entity.id
_entity.type
_entity.pdbx_description
1 polymer ?
#
loop_
_entity_poly.entity_id
_entity_poly.type
_entity_poly.pdbx_seq_one_letter_code
_entity_poly.pdbx_strand_id
1 'polypeptide(L)'
;MQKKGLENIEIMDASDMHFNNNTFDLIISSDNLEHLKNDQEVLRDWNRVLKPNGILIVFVPAYKFLWSVHDISNYHFRRYSKWELYNKLLCANYSIARCSYWNSILFAPIGMLIMLGKLIARKPVHSNKIFSIPVWLNNLLIKVMRFENKLVEINNIPFGISMFFVARKNIMA
;
A
#
# COMPACT_ATOMS: atom_id res chain seq x y z
N MET A 1 12.24 17.52 9.74
CA MET A 1 12.37 16.84 8.43
C MET A 1 12.94 17.69 7.30
N GLN A 2 13.13 18.98 7.48
CA GLN A 2 13.70 19.89 6.45
C GLN A 2 15.22 19.74 6.16
N LYS A 3 15.93 18.83 6.78
CA LYS A 3 17.41 18.72 6.68
C LYS A 3 17.94 17.95 5.46
N LYS A 4 17.13 17.52 4.50
CA LYS A 4 17.60 16.73 3.33
C LYS A 4 17.43 17.41 1.97
N GLY A 5 17.28 18.73 1.92
CA GLY A 5 17.23 19.45 0.63
C GLY A 5 16.01 19.09 -0.24
N LEU A 6 14.94 18.57 0.35
CA LEU A 6 13.69 18.37 -0.34
C LEU A 6 12.95 19.70 -0.34
N GLU A 7 12.82 20.28 -1.51
CA GLU A 7 11.95 21.42 -1.78
C GLU A 7 10.51 20.91 -2.04
N ASN A 8 9.51 21.72 -1.74
CA ASN A 8 8.09 21.41 -1.98
C ASN A 8 7.52 20.26 -1.11
N ILE A 9 7.77 20.31 0.19
CA ILE A 9 7.10 19.43 1.17
C ILE A 9 6.00 20.24 1.86
N GLU A 10 4.78 19.74 1.79
CA GLU A 10 3.63 20.28 2.52
C GLU A 10 3.10 19.24 3.51
N ILE A 11 2.68 19.73 4.69
CA ILE A 11 2.01 18.91 5.70
C ILE A 11 0.52 19.18 5.57
N MET A 12 -0.24 18.15 5.22
CA MET A 12 -1.69 18.25 5.08
C MET A 12 -2.38 16.94 5.41
N ASP A 13 -3.70 16.99 5.63
CA ASP A 13 -4.53 15.80 5.72
C ASP A 13 -4.72 15.21 4.32
N ALA A 14 -4.42 13.93 4.16
CA ALA A 14 -4.59 13.23 2.89
C ALA A 14 -6.07 13.04 2.50
N SER A 15 -7.01 13.28 3.43
CA SER A 15 -8.45 13.25 3.21
C SER A 15 -9.04 14.61 2.82
N ASP A 16 -8.27 15.67 2.95
CA ASP A 16 -8.69 17.04 2.63
C ASP A 16 -7.50 17.82 2.04
N MET A 17 -7.17 17.50 0.80
CA MET A 17 -6.04 18.13 0.13
C MET A 17 -6.43 19.54 -0.38
N HIS A 18 -5.71 20.57 0.09
CA HIS A 18 -5.95 21.96 -0.27
C HIS A 18 -5.47 22.35 -1.69
N PHE A 19 -5.41 21.37 -2.59
CA PHE A 19 -5.08 21.62 -4.00
C PHE A 19 -6.34 21.85 -4.84
N ASN A 20 -6.19 22.63 -5.89
CA ASN A 20 -7.25 22.83 -6.88
C ASN A 20 -7.57 21.52 -7.61
N ASN A 21 -8.78 21.44 -8.17
CA ASN A 21 -9.16 20.35 -9.05
C ASN A 21 -8.20 20.24 -10.24
N ASN A 22 -7.92 19.01 -10.68
CA ASN A 22 -7.13 18.76 -11.89
C ASN A 22 -5.71 19.37 -11.84
N THR A 23 -5.05 19.25 -10.70
CA THR A 23 -3.69 19.80 -10.49
C THR A 23 -2.60 18.80 -10.92
N PHE A 24 -2.75 17.51 -10.57
CA PHE A 24 -1.69 16.52 -10.69
C PHE A 24 -1.90 15.56 -11.86
N ASP A 25 -0.81 15.20 -12.52
CA ASP A 25 -0.80 14.16 -13.55
C ASP A 25 -0.70 12.76 -12.93
N LEU A 26 -0.06 12.66 -11.75
CA LEU A 26 0.20 11.42 -11.04
C LEU A 26 0.10 11.63 -9.53
N ILE A 27 -0.57 10.69 -8.87
CA ILE A 27 -0.51 10.53 -7.40
C ILE A 27 0.07 9.16 -7.09
N ILE A 28 1.02 9.10 -6.17
CA ILE A 28 1.56 7.86 -5.63
C ILE A 28 1.29 7.84 -4.13
N SER A 29 0.52 6.84 -3.69
CA SER A 29 0.23 6.56 -2.29
C SER A 29 0.84 5.22 -1.92
N SER A 30 1.84 5.23 -1.06
CA SER A 30 2.49 4.01 -0.57
C SER A 30 2.27 3.87 0.92
N ASP A 31 1.62 2.78 1.31
CA ASP A 31 1.35 2.42 2.71
C ASP A 31 0.77 3.61 3.51
N ASN A 32 -0.26 4.24 2.96
CA ASN A 32 -0.92 5.40 3.56
C ASN A 32 -2.45 5.20 3.69
N LEU A 33 -3.10 4.61 2.68
CA LEU A 33 -4.56 4.51 2.63
C LEU A 33 -5.14 3.67 3.79
N GLU A 34 -4.40 2.68 4.29
CA GLU A 34 -4.77 1.86 5.45
C GLU A 34 -4.81 2.62 6.77
N HIS A 35 -4.15 3.78 6.84
CA HIS A 35 -4.15 4.67 8.00
C HIS A 35 -5.30 5.68 7.99
N LEU A 36 -6.05 5.75 6.89
CA LEU A 36 -7.13 6.73 6.73
C LEU A 36 -8.48 6.07 7.01
N LYS A 37 -9.22 6.65 7.98
CA LYS A 37 -10.48 6.05 8.44
C LYS A 37 -11.54 6.02 7.34
N ASN A 38 -11.67 7.13 6.58
CA ASN A 38 -12.67 7.31 5.53
C ASN A 38 -12.03 7.15 4.14
N ASP A 39 -11.44 5.98 3.87
CA ASP A 39 -10.69 5.70 2.65
C ASP A 39 -11.45 5.97 1.34
N GLN A 40 -12.79 5.82 1.34
CA GLN A 40 -13.60 6.12 0.17
C GLN A 40 -13.66 7.63 -0.15
N GLU A 41 -13.71 8.48 0.86
CA GLU A 41 -13.68 9.94 0.71
C GLU A 41 -12.30 10.39 0.24
N VAL A 42 -11.25 9.80 0.82
CA VAL A 42 -9.87 10.03 0.41
C VAL A 42 -9.67 9.71 -1.07
N LEU A 43 -10.13 8.55 -1.54
CA LEU A 43 -10.01 8.18 -2.95
C LEU A 43 -10.76 9.13 -3.88
N ARG A 44 -11.89 9.69 -3.43
CA ARG A 44 -12.63 10.72 -4.19
C ARG A 44 -11.88 12.05 -4.22
N ASP A 45 -11.25 12.45 -3.11
CA ASP A 45 -10.47 13.67 -3.06
C ASP A 45 -9.20 13.56 -3.91
N TRP A 46 -8.53 12.42 -3.88
CA TRP A 46 -7.41 12.13 -4.79
C TRP A 46 -7.84 12.15 -6.26
N ASN A 47 -9.04 11.65 -6.57
CA ASN A 47 -9.60 11.76 -7.93
C ASN A 47 -9.85 13.21 -8.31
N ARG A 48 -10.38 14.03 -7.39
CA ARG A 48 -10.64 15.46 -7.62
C ARG A 48 -9.40 16.22 -8.08
N VAL A 49 -8.29 16.03 -7.36
CA VAL A 49 -7.03 16.75 -7.63
C VAL A 49 -6.23 16.18 -8.81
N LEU A 50 -6.51 14.95 -9.26
CA LEU A 50 -5.95 14.41 -10.48
C LEU A 50 -6.55 15.08 -11.72
N LYS A 51 -5.73 15.36 -12.72
CA LYS A 51 -6.17 15.78 -14.06
C LYS A 51 -7.00 14.69 -14.74
N PRO A 52 -7.85 15.01 -15.72
CA PRO A 52 -8.45 14.00 -16.59
C PRO A 52 -7.39 13.07 -17.18
N ASN A 53 -7.64 11.77 -17.14
CA ASN A 53 -6.67 10.71 -17.46
C ASN A 53 -5.44 10.63 -16.53
N GLY A 54 -5.36 11.42 -15.48
CA GLY A 54 -4.31 11.33 -14.47
C GLY A 54 -4.28 9.95 -13.80
N ILE A 55 -3.12 9.57 -13.30
CA ILE A 55 -2.85 8.23 -12.78
C ILE A 55 -2.75 8.26 -11.26
N LEU A 56 -3.40 7.31 -10.61
CA LEU A 56 -3.20 6.96 -9.20
C LEU A 56 -2.45 5.63 -9.13
N ILE A 57 -1.35 5.60 -8.42
CA ILE A 57 -0.68 4.37 -8.00
C ILE A 57 -0.85 4.25 -6.49
N VAL A 58 -1.51 3.20 -6.04
CA VAL A 58 -1.75 2.96 -4.61
C VAL A 58 -1.20 1.61 -4.20
N PHE A 59 -0.35 1.60 -3.16
CA PHE A 59 0.16 0.42 -2.49
C PHE A 59 -0.52 0.28 -1.14
N VAL A 60 -0.96 -0.94 -0.80
CA VAL A 60 -1.62 -1.24 0.47
C VAL A 60 -1.25 -2.65 0.96
N PRO A 61 -1.31 -2.92 2.26
CA PRO A 61 -1.18 -4.25 2.80
C PRO A 61 -2.37 -5.13 2.38
N ALA A 62 -2.05 -6.34 1.88
CA ALA A 62 -3.03 -7.29 1.40
C ALA A 62 -3.50 -8.24 2.51
N TYR A 63 -4.67 -8.85 2.28
CA TYR A 63 -5.28 -9.93 3.05
C TYR A 63 -5.54 -9.65 4.53
N LYS A 64 -6.82 -9.57 4.88
CA LYS A 64 -7.28 -9.38 6.27
C LYS A 64 -6.80 -10.47 7.23
N PHE A 65 -6.62 -11.71 6.75
CA PHE A 65 -6.14 -12.82 7.58
C PHE A 65 -4.67 -12.66 8.02
N LEU A 66 -3.87 -11.83 7.32
CA LEU A 66 -2.50 -11.49 7.71
C LEU A 66 -2.43 -10.38 8.77
N TRP A 67 -3.58 -9.90 9.25
CA TRP A 67 -3.60 -8.91 10.34
C TRP A 67 -2.78 -9.40 11.53
N SER A 68 -1.89 -8.56 12.02
CA SER A 68 -0.91 -8.92 13.03
C SER A 68 -0.64 -7.79 14.02
N VAL A 69 0.20 -8.04 14.99
CA VAL A 69 0.68 -7.02 15.94
C VAL A 69 1.36 -5.85 15.22
N HIS A 70 2.00 -6.11 14.09
CA HIS A 70 2.62 -5.08 13.26
C HIS A 70 1.60 -4.05 12.76
N ASP A 71 0.43 -4.50 12.32
CA ASP A 71 -0.65 -3.61 11.88
C ASP A 71 -1.16 -2.73 13.02
N ILE A 72 -1.33 -3.33 14.20
CA ILE A 72 -1.75 -2.61 15.42
C ILE A 72 -0.70 -1.58 15.83
N SER A 73 0.58 -1.95 15.84
CA SER A 73 1.68 -1.06 16.23
C SER A 73 1.87 0.11 15.26
N ASN A 74 1.50 -0.07 14.01
CA ASN A 74 1.52 0.98 12.99
C ASN A 74 0.21 1.75 12.87
N TYR A 75 -0.76 1.50 13.76
CA TYR A 75 -2.06 2.17 13.74
C TYR A 75 -2.83 2.01 12.44
N HIS A 76 -2.71 0.85 11.78
CA HIS A 76 -3.53 0.54 10.62
C HIS A 76 -5.00 0.41 11.02
N PHE A 77 -5.91 0.89 10.21
CA PHE A 77 -7.34 0.61 10.38
C PHE A 77 -7.73 -0.70 9.69
N ARG A 78 -7.01 -1.08 8.62
CA ARG A 78 -7.38 -2.23 7.79
C ARG A 78 -6.26 -2.77 6.93
N ARG A 79 -6.49 -3.99 6.43
CA ARG A 79 -5.85 -4.58 5.25
C ARG A 79 -6.91 -4.82 4.19
N TYR A 80 -6.53 -4.77 2.94
CA TYR A 80 -7.47 -4.85 1.83
C TYR A 80 -7.49 -6.24 1.20
N SER A 81 -8.69 -6.64 0.71
CA SER A 81 -8.78 -7.65 -0.33
C SER A 81 -8.74 -6.97 -1.70
N LYS A 82 -8.35 -7.73 -2.73
CA LYS A 82 -8.30 -7.22 -4.11
C LYS A 82 -9.65 -6.64 -4.55
N TRP A 83 -10.73 -7.37 -4.31
CA TRP A 83 -12.08 -6.94 -4.69
C TRP A 83 -12.57 -5.72 -3.92
N GLU A 84 -12.23 -5.61 -2.65
CA GLU A 84 -12.60 -4.46 -1.85
C GLU A 84 -11.98 -3.18 -2.40
N LEU A 85 -10.66 -3.16 -2.63
CA LEU A 85 -9.98 -1.98 -3.16
C LEU A 85 -10.39 -1.70 -4.62
N TYR A 86 -10.56 -2.75 -5.43
CA TYR A 86 -11.06 -2.64 -6.79
C TYR A 86 -12.41 -1.88 -6.83
N ASN A 87 -13.39 -2.32 -6.03
CA ASN A 87 -14.70 -1.68 -5.99
C ASN A 87 -14.64 -0.25 -5.43
N LYS A 88 -13.82 0.01 -4.42
CA LYS A 88 -13.62 1.36 -3.89
C LYS A 88 -13.06 2.32 -4.94
N LEU A 89 -12.12 1.87 -5.75
CA LEU A 89 -11.55 2.65 -6.85
C LEU A 89 -12.61 2.93 -7.93
N LEU A 90 -13.41 1.93 -8.32
CA LEU A 90 -14.51 2.15 -9.27
C LEU A 90 -15.54 3.16 -8.73
N CYS A 91 -15.93 3.04 -7.44
CA CYS A 91 -16.85 3.97 -6.78
C CYS A 91 -16.26 5.39 -6.62
N ALA A 92 -14.95 5.54 -6.73
CA ALA A 92 -14.26 6.83 -6.75
C ALA A 92 -13.95 7.33 -8.18
N ASN A 93 -14.62 6.79 -9.20
CA ASN A 93 -14.52 7.16 -10.60
C ASN A 93 -13.13 6.93 -11.23
N TYR A 94 -12.50 5.79 -10.89
CA TYR A 94 -11.30 5.31 -11.55
C TYR A 94 -11.58 4.11 -12.45
N SER A 95 -10.82 3.96 -13.52
CA SER A 95 -10.66 2.72 -14.27
C SER A 95 -9.34 2.04 -13.87
N ILE A 96 -9.35 0.72 -13.77
CA ILE A 96 -8.17 -0.03 -13.33
C ILE A 96 -7.35 -0.43 -14.54
N ALA A 97 -6.14 0.14 -14.64
CA ALA A 97 -5.19 -0.19 -15.68
C ALA A 97 -4.36 -1.44 -15.34
N ARG A 98 -4.00 -1.58 -14.04
CA ARG A 98 -3.19 -2.71 -13.57
C ARG A 98 -3.47 -3.00 -12.11
N CYS A 99 -3.39 -4.30 -11.75
CA CYS A 99 -3.38 -4.74 -10.36
C CYS A 99 -2.41 -5.92 -10.23
N SER A 100 -1.53 -5.86 -9.25
CA SER A 100 -0.60 -6.94 -8.94
C SER A 100 -0.34 -7.01 -7.44
N TYR A 101 0.07 -8.18 -6.97
CA TYR A 101 0.62 -8.32 -5.62
C TYR A 101 2.12 -8.11 -5.64
N TRP A 102 2.67 -7.89 -4.46
CA TRP A 102 4.09 -7.66 -4.19
C TRP A 102 4.49 -8.35 -2.89
N ASN A 103 5.79 -8.62 -2.72
CA ASN A 103 6.33 -9.44 -1.62
C ASN A 103 5.75 -10.87 -1.64
N SER A 104 5.68 -11.49 -2.81
CA SER A 104 5.10 -12.81 -3.03
C SER A 104 6.04 -13.93 -2.56
N ILE A 105 7.34 -13.79 -2.77
CA ILE A 105 8.34 -14.79 -2.37
C ILE A 105 8.37 -14.92 -0.85
N LEU A 106 8.21 -13.82 -0.13
CA LEU A 106 8.17 -13.79 1.33
C LEU A 106 6.78 -14.08 1.91
N PHE A 107 5.75 -14.21 1.06
CA PHE A 107 4.37 -14.42 1.50
C PHE A 107 4.20 -15.70 2.33
N ALA A 108 4.72 -16.83 1.83
CA ALA A 108 4.56 -18.12 2.53
C ALA A 108 5.29 -18.15 3.88
N PRO A 109 6.60 -17.82 3.98
CA PRO A 109 7.29 -17.84 5.27
C PRO A 109 6.72 -16.81 6.28
N ILE A 110 6.41 -15.60 5.85
CA ILE A 110 5.85 -14.58 6.75
C ILE A 110 4.42 -14.93 7.14
N GLY A 111 3.60 -15.38 6.20
CA GLY A 111 2.24 -15.83 6.48
C GLY A 111 2.21 -16.97 7.49
N MET A 112 3.10 -17.95 7.33
CA MET A 112 3.24 -19.06 8.27
C MET A 112 3.64 -18.58 9.67
N LEU A 113 4.62 -17.67 9.77
CA LEU A 113 5.03 -17.09 11.06
C LEU A 113 3.89 -16.33 11.76
N ILE A 114 3.10 -15.56 11.00
CA ILE A 114 1.94 -14.85 11.55
C ILE A 114 0.88 -15.84 12.04
N MET A 115 0.59 -16.89 11.26
CA MET A 115 -0.41 -17.91 11.64
C MET A 115 0.03 -18.69 12.88
N LEU A 116 1.29 -19.16 12.93
CA LEU A 116 1.84 -19.82 14.10
C LEU A 116 1.84 -18.89 15.32
N GLY A 117 2.21 -17.63 15.15
CA GLY A 117 2.17 -16.65 16.22
C GLY A 117 0.76 -16.47 16.80
N LYS A 118 -0.28 -16.49 15.97
CA LYS A 118 -1.69 -16.42 16.42
C LYS A 118 -2.13 -17.66 17.19
N LEU A 119 -1.58 -18.85 16.86
CA LEU A 119 -1.92 -20.08 17.55
C LEU A 119 -1.24 -20.18 18.92
N ILE A 120 -0.03 -19.63 19.06
CA ILE A 120 0.79 -19.74 20.28
C ILE A 120 0.51 -18.58 21.24
N ALA A 121 0.35 -17.36 20.72
CA ALA A 121 0.19 -16.17 21.52
C ALA A 121 -1.26 -15.98 21.99
N ARG A 122 -1.51 -16.18 23.29
CA ARG A 122 -2.80 -15.86 23.94
C ARG A 122 -3.09 -14.35 24.05
N LYS A 123 -2.08 -13.48 23.88
CA LYS A 123 -2.21 -12.02 23.87
C LYS A 123 -1.20 -11.41 22.89
N PRO A 124 -1.56 -10.35 22.15
CA PRO A 124 -0.62 -9.62 21.33
C PRO A 124 0.43 -8.97 22.21
N VAL A 125 1.68 -9.35 22.06
CA VAL A 125 2.81 -8.70 22.72
C VAL A 125 3.21 -7.51 21.85
N HIS A 126 2.96 -6.29 22.31
CA HIS A 126 3.49 -5.09 21.69
C HIS A 126 5.02 -5.13 21.77
N SER A 127 5.68 -5.47 20.70
CA SER A 127 7.13 -5.48 20.62
C SER A 127 7.58 -4.55 19.50
N ASN A 128 8.00 -3.36 19.86
CA ASN A 128 8.70 -2.42 18.97
C ASN A 128 10.18 -2.81 18.77
N LYS A 129 10.54 -4.07 18.97
CA LYS A 129 11.91 -4.53 18.77
C LYS A 129 12.22 -4.58 17.29
N ILE A 130 13.02 -3.64 16.84
CA ILE A 130 13.70 -3.71 15.54
C ILE A 130 14.72 -4.84 15.67
N PHE A 131 14.46 -5.98 15.03
CA PHE A 131 15.43 -7.06 14.95
C PHE A 131 16.52 -6.65 13.97
N SER A 132 17.75 -6.51 14.46
CA SER A 132 18.90 -6.41 13.56
C SER A 132 19.14 -7.76 12.91
N ILE A 133 19.00 -7.83 11.60
CA ILE A 133 19.32 -9.02 10.83
C ILE A 133 20.78 -9.00 10.41
N PRO A 134 21.48 -10.17 10.33
CA PRO A 134 22.85 -10.21 9.83
C PRO A 134 22.97 -9.63 8.42
N VAL A 135 24.09 -9.00 8.13
CA VAL A 135 24.34 -8.31 6.84
C VAL A 135 24.16 -9.26 5.65
N TRP A 136 24.62 -10.50 5.76
CA TRP A 136 24.48 -11.49 4.68
C TRP A 136 23.00 -11.80 4.38
N LEU A 137 22.17 -11.93 5.42
CA LEU A 137 20.74 -12.18 5.26
C LEU A 137 20.02 -10.97 4.66
N ASN A 138 20.36 -9.76 5.11
CA ASN A 138 19.84 -8.53 4.52
C ASN A 138 20.16 -8.44 3.03
N ASN A 139 21.41 -8.74 2.65
CA ASN A 139 21.83 -8.73 1.25
C ASN A 139 21.11 -9.80 0.41
N LEU A 140 20.85 -10.96 1.00
CA LEU A 140 20.04 -12.01 0.35
C LEU A 140 18.61 -11.53 0.11
N LEU A 141 17.97 -10.95 1.14
CA LEU A 141 16.60 -10.41 1.02
C LEU A 141 16.53 -9.31 -0.05
N ILE A 142 17.50 -8.42 -0.11
CA ILE A 142 17.59 -7.39 -1.16
C ILE A 142 17.68 -8.02 -2.56
N LYS A 143 18.47 -9.07 -2.74
CA LYS A 143 18.54 -9.79 -4.04
C LYS A 143 17.20 -10.44 -4.41
N VAL A 144 16.54 -11.08 -3.44
CA VAL A 144 15.20 -11.67 -3.62
C VAL A 144 14.20 -10.59 -4.05
N MET A 145 14.16 -9.45 -3.36
CA MET A 145 13.26 -8.35 -3.71
C MET A 145 13.56 -7.76 -5.09
N ARG A 146 14.83 -7.61 -5.45
CA ARG A 146 15.22 -7.14 -6.79
C ARG A 146 14.79 -8.13 -7.89
N PHE A 147 14.90 -9.41 -7.63
CA PHE A 147 14.41 -10.43 -8.57
C PHE A 147 12.88 -10.37 -8.71
N GLU A 148 12.17 -10.28 -7.61
CA GLU A 148 10.72 -10.14 -7.63
C GLU A 148 10.26 -8.88 -8.36
N ASN A 149 10.93 -7.74 -8.17
CA ASN A 149 10.63 -6.50 -8.88
C ASN A 149 10.70 -6.69 -10.40
N LYS A 150 11.72 -7.41 -10.92
CA LYS A 150 11.79 -7.74 -12.35
C LYS A 150 10.63 -8.62 -12.81
N LEU A 151 10.16 -9.55 -11.99
CA LEU A 151 8.98 -10.35 -12.33
C LEU A 151 7.72 -9.50 -12.35
N VAL A 152 7.58 -8.57 -11.39
CA VAL A 152 6.46 -7.63 -11.34
C VAL A 152 6.45 -6.69 -12.56
N GLU A 153 7.60 -6.28 -13.08
CA GLU A 153 7.66 -5.45 -14.29
C GLU A 153 7.00 -6.13 -15.49
N ILE A 154 7.19 -7.44 -15.63
CA ILE A 154 6.76 -8.22 -16.80
C ILE A 154 5.35 -8.79 -16.61
N ASN A 155 5.00 -9.23 -15.40
CA ASN A 155 3.76 -9.96 -15.13
C ASN A 155 3.03 -9.42 -13.92
N ASN A 156 1.73 -9.70 -13.83
CA ASN A 156 0.96 -9.51 -12.62
C ASN A 156 1.12 -10.74 -11.72
N ILE A 157 1.57 -10.52 -10.49
CA ILE A 157 1.72 -11.57 -9.50
C ILE A 157 0.37 -11.81 -8.82
N PRO A 158 -0.08 -13.08 -8.66
CA PRO A 158 -1.42 -13.38 -8.18
C PRO A 158 -1.58 -13.37 -6.64
N PHE A 159 -0.49 -13.33 -5.87
CA PHE A 159 -0.50 -13.31 -4.41
C PHE A 159 0.74 -12.59 -3.86
N GLY A 160 0.67 -12.07 -2.63
CA GLY A 160 1.78 -11.38 -1.96
C GLY A 160 1.30 -10.70 -0.68
N ILE A 161 2.21 -10.22 0.16
CA ILE A 161 1.88 -9.57 1.43
C ILE A 161 1.24 -8.21 1.22
N SER A 162 1.65 -7.52 0.18
CA SER A 162 1.13 -6.23 -0.26
C SER A 162 0.54 -6.35 -1.66
N MET A 163 -0.25 -5.39 -2.07
CA MET A 163 -0.75 -5.27 -3.44
C MET A 163 -0.72 -3.82 -3.88
N PHE A 164 -0.67 -3.63 -5.18
CA PHE A 164 -0.78 -2.30 -5.76
C PHE A 164 -1.78 -2.27 -6.91
N PHE A 165 -2.37 -1.09 -7.07
CA PHE A 165 -3.21 -0.76 -8.21
C PHE A 165 -2.64 0.44 -8.94
N VAL A 166 -2.68 0.37 -10.28
CA VAL A 166 -2.53 1.50 -11.17
C VAL A 166 -3.91 1.81 -11.72
N ALA A 167 -4.44 2.95 -11.34
CA ALA A 167 -5.79 3.36 -11.70
C ALA A 167 -5.72 4.70 -12.45
N ARG A 168 -6.63 4.90 -13.40
CA ARG A 168 -6.74 6.12 -14.20
C ARG A 168 -8.04 6.83 -13.88
N LYS A 169 -7.99 8.13 -13.67
CA LYS A 169 -9.18 8.95 -13.53
C LYS A 169 -10.02 8.89 -14.81
N ASN A 170 -11.29 8.53 -14.67
CA ASN A 170 -12.22 8.57 -15.78
C ASN A 170 -12.54 10.03 -16.16
N ILE A 171 -12.68 10.28 -17.44
CA ILE A 171 -13.24 11.54 -17.94
C ILE A 171 -14.73 11.47 -17.65
N MET A 172 -15.28 12.45 -16.92
CA MET A 172 -16.73 12.59 -16.86
C MET A 172 -17.21 12.99 -18.26
N ALA A 173 -18.11 12.19 -18.81
CA ALA A 173 -18.79 12.52 -20.06
C ALA A 173 -19.74 13.69 -19.86
#